data_d346e73f5d7082753e1d20598a20877b
#
_entry.id   d346e73f5d7082753e1d20598a20877b
#
_cell.length_a   1.000
_cell.length_b   1.000
_cell.length_c   1.000
_cell.angle_alpha   90.00
_cell.angle_beta   90.00
_cell.angle_gamma   90.00
#
_symmetry.space_group_name_H-M   'P 1'
#
loop_
_entity.id
_entity.type
_entity.pdbx_description
1 polymer ?
#
loop_
_entity_poly.entity_id
_entity_poly.type
_entity_poly.pdbx_seq_one_letter_code
_entity_poly.pdbx_strand_id
1 'polypeptide(L)'
;VCMIEPSISAVARLLESTEKGHLPTVIVDIGPASTDIAILDGSIRVTGGLSIGGNTFTLDIAKKLHIPLENAHQLKVINGLSPGSRQQKLVKALSPSLEHIIKETQKVMRYYDERVDGHRKLEQVLIVGGGANIPGIGEHFTNALVMPARVASPWQHLNFGTLQQPAKQFRPRYITVAGLACVPPKELVA
;
A
#
# COMPACT_ATOMS: atom_id res chain seq x y z
N VAL A 1 -23.00 -16.10 -1.99
CA VAL A 1 -21.95 -15.17 -2.45
C VAL A 1 -22.63 -14.18 -3.36
N CYS A 2 -22.66 -12.90 -2.97
CA CYS A 2 -23.31 -11.85 -3.77
C CYS A 2 -22.34 -11.16 -4.73
N MET A 3 -21.05 -11.13 -4.39
CA MET A 3 -20.03 -10.46 -5.19
C MET A 3 -18.65 -11.09 -4.96
N ILE A 4 -17.85 -11.16 -6.00
CA ILE A 4 -16.42 -11.54 -5.94
C ILE A 4 -15.66 -10.47 -6.72
N GLU A 5 -14.69 -9.83 -6.07
CA GLU A 5 -13.85 -8.82 -6.72
C GLU A 5 -12.39 -8.93 -6.25
N PRO A 6 -11.41 -8.44 -7.04
CA PRO A 6 -10.03 -8.31 -6.59
C PRO A 6 -9.90 -7.36 -5.39
N SER A 7 -9.01 -7.67 -4.45
CA SER A 7 -8.75 -6.82 -3.26
C SER A 7 -8.43 -5.38 -3.64
N ILE A 8 -7.64 -5.19 -4.67
CA ILE A 8 -7.23 -3.87 -5.14
C ILE A 8 -8.40 -3.02 -5.65
N SER A 9 -9.47 -3.65 -6.17
CA SER A 9 -10.70 -2.95 -6.58
C SER A 9 -11.45 -2.38 -5.39
N ALA A 10 -11.56 -3.16 -4.31
CA ALA A 10 -12.16 -2.70 -3.06
C ALA A 10 -11.35 -1.54 -2.45
N VAL A 11 -10.02 -1.64 -2.47
CA VAL A 11 -9.13 -0.56 -2.01
C VAL A 11 -9.33 0.70 -2.85
N ALA A 12 -9.34 0.59 -4.17
CA ALA A 12 -9.54 1.73 -5.06
C ALA A 12 -10.89 2.43 -4.81
N ARG A 13 -11.98 1.68 -4.66
CA ARG A 13 -13.32 2.21 -4.32
C ARG A 13 -13.30 3.02 -3.03
N LEU A 14 -12.65 2.49 -1.99
CA LEU A 14 -12.54 3.20 -0.72
C LEU A 14 -11.77 4.52 -0.88
N LEU A 15 -10.62 4.48 -1.54
CA LEU A 15 -9.79 5.66 -1.73
C LEU A 15 -10.48 6.70 -2.62
N GLU A 16 -11.15 6.28 -3.68
CA GLU A 16 -11.92 7.19 -4.54
C GLU A 16 -13.02 7.92 -3.77
N SER A 17 -13.69 7.23 -2.86
CA SER A 17 -14.76 7.81 -2.03
C SER A 17 -14.26 8.72 -0.90
N THR A 18 -13.01 8.57 -0.48
CA THR A 18 -12.47 9.26 0.71
C THR A 18 -11.38 10.27 0.40
N GLU A 19 -10.69 10.14 -0.73
CA GLU A 19 -9.64 11.07 -1.16
C GLU A 19 -10.24 12.28 -1.88
N LYS A 20 -9.87 13.47 -1.43
CA LYS A 20 -10.35 14.71 -2.04
C LYS A 20 -9.64 14.97 -3.37
N GLY A 21 -10.40 15.49 -4.34
CA GLY A 21 -9.85 16.01 -5.59
C GLY A 21 -9.71 15.00 -6.72
N HIS A 22 -10.02 13.72 -6.52
CA HIS A 22 -9.95 12.67 -7.56
C HIS A 22 -8.66 12.73 -8.39
N LEU A 23 -7.52 12.88 -7.69
CA LEU A 23 -6.21 12.97 -8.31
C LEU A 23 -5.81 11.63 -8.93
N PRO A 24 -5.19 11.61 -10.12
CA PRO A 24 -4.58 10.40 -10.66
C PRO A 24 -3.53 9.85 -9.69
N THR A 25 -3.78 8.64 -9.19
CA THR A 25 -3.12 8.10 -8.03
C THR A 25 -2.54 6.72 -8.32
N VAL A 26 -1.30 6.49 -7.89
CA VAL A 26 -0.72 5.15 -7.80
C VAL A 26 -1.07 4.57 -6.43
N ILE A 27 -1.71 3.41 -6.40
CA ILE A 27 -2.00 2.65 -5.18
C ILE A 27 -0.97 1.53 -5.07
N VAL A 28 -0.32 1.41 -3.91
CA VAL A 28 0.63 0.32 -3.60
C VAL A 28 0.12 -0.38 -2.35
N ASP A 29 -0.50 -1.54 -2.52
CA ASP A 29 -1.03 -2.36 -1.43
C ASP A 29 0.00 -3.43 -1.02
N ILE A 30 0.73 -3.15 0.06
CA ILE A 30 1.77 -4.06 0.58
C ILE A 30 1.14 -5.01 1.59
N GLY A 31 0.71 -6.16 1.09
CA GLY A 31 0.17 -7.26 1.89
C GLY A 31 1.24 -8.07 2.63
N PRO A 32 0.85 -9.18 3.29
CA PRO A 32 1.81 -10.04 3.98
C PRO A 32 2.73 -10.82 3.03
N ALA A 33 2.23 -11.32 1.90
CA ALA A 33 2.94 -12.20 0.97
C ALA A 33 3.19 -11.56 -0.40
N SER A 34 2.39 -10.58 -0.79
CA SER A 34 2.44 -9.91 -2.09
C SER A 34 2.24 -8.41 -1.95
N THR A 35 2.60 -7.71 -3.00
CA THR A 35 2.26 -6.30 -3.19
C THR A 35 1.47 -6.17 -4.49
N ASP A 36 0.29 -5.58 -4.41
CA ASP A 36 -0.53 -5.23 -5.55
C ASP A 36 -0.38 -3.73 -5.86
N ILE A 37 -0.32 -3.39 -7.13
CA ILE A 37 -0.15 -2.03 -7.62
C ILE A 37 -1.30 -1.71 -8.56
N ALA A 38 -1.93 -0.54 -8.41
CA ALA A 38 -2.93 -0.08 -9.34
C ALA A 38 -2.75 1.41 -9.64
N ILE A 39 -3.16 1.82 -10.82
CA ILE A 39 -3.32 3.22 -11.17
C ILE A 39 -4.81 3.53 -11.22
N LEU A 40 -5.21 4.47 -10.38
CA LEU A 40 -6.56 5.01 -10.27
C LEU A 40 -6.61 6.37 -10.94
N ASP A 41 -7.34 6.46 -12.05
CA ASP A 41 -7.61 7.69 -12.80
C ASP A 41 -9.06 7.68 -13.28
N GLY A 42 -9.97 8.13 -12.42
CA GLY A 42 -11.43 8.00 -12.56
C GLY A 42 -11.93 6.56 -12.39
N SER A 43 -11.10 5.58 -12.72
CA SER A 43 -11.28 4.14 -12.49
C SER A 43 -9.91 3.47 -12.45
N ILE A 44 -9.85 2.18 -12.12
CA ILE A 44 -8.59 1.44 -12.26
C ILE A 44 -8.25 1.31 -13.75
N ARG A 45 -7.10 1.86 -14.15
CA ARG A 45 -6.61 1.87 -15.53
C ARG A 45 -5.57 0.78 -15.80
N VAL A 46 -4.70 0.54 -14.85
CA VAL A 46 -3.62 -0.45 -14.94
C VAL A 46 -3.46 -1.12 -13.59
N THR A 47 -3.14 -2.41 -13.60
CA THR A 47 -2.75 -3.16 -12.41
C THR A 47 -1.45 -3.90 -12.65
N GLY A 48 -0.71 -4.12 -11.60
CA GLY A 48 0.49 -4.95 -11.56
C GLY A 48 0.68 -5.53 -10.17
N GLY A 49 1.71 -6.34 -9.98
CA GLY A 49 1.98 -6.89 -8.67
C GLY A 49 3.16 -7.84 -8.67
N LEU A 50 3.61 -8.19 -7.47
CA LEU A 50 4.73 -9.09 -7.26
C LEU A 50 4.58 -9.85 -5.94
N SER A 51 5.21 -11.03 -5.85
CA SER A 51 5.19 -11.91 -4.67
C SER A 51 6.23 -11.48 -3.61
N ILE A 52 6.22 -10.19 -3.25
CA ILE A 52 7.01 -9.59 -2.18
C ILE A 52 6.07 -8.84 -1.26
N GLY A 53 6.17 -9.08 0.05
CA GLY A 53 5.33 -8.42 1.04
C GLY A 53 5.97 -8.38 2.42
N GLY A 54 5.19 -8.07 3.44
CA GLY A 54 5.65 -7.87 4.80
C GLY A 54 6.39 -9.07 5.41
N ASN A 55 6.09 -10.29 4.99
CA ASN A 55 6.79 -11.51 5.43
C ASN A 55 8.19 -11.58 4.83
N THR A 56 8.35 -11.22 3.54
CA THR A 56 9.66 -11.14 2.89
C THR A 56 10.57 -10.16 3.63
N PHE A 57 10.07 -8.99 3.98
CA PHE A 57 10.82 -8.01 4.78
C PHE A 57 11.29 -8.57 6.12
N THR A 58 10.42 -9.31 6.81
CA THR A 58 10.79 -9.94 8.09
C THR A 58 11.90 -10.99 7.90
N LEU A 59 11.80 -11.81 6.87
CA LEU A 59 12.81 -12.81 6.52
C LEU A 59 14.14 -12.17 6.15
N ASP A 60 14.15 -11.10 5.38
CA ASP A 60 15.35 -10.38 4.96
C ASP A 60 16.08 -9.78 6.18
N ILE A 61 15.32 -9.20 7.11
CA ILE A 61 15.88 -8.69 8.37
C ILE A 61 16.47 -9.84 9.21
N ALA A 62 15.71 -10.92 9.41
CA ALA A 62 16.14 -12.05 10.21
C ALA A 62 17.43 -12.67 9.68
N LYS A 63 17.50 -12.87 8.37
CA LYS A 63 18.70 -13.39 7.67
C LYS A 63 19.89 -12.43 7.77
N LYS A 64 19.66 -11.14 7.50
CA LYS A 64 20.74 -10.13 7.47
C LYS A 64 21.34 -9.84 8.84
N LEU A 65 20.49 -9.87 9.89
CA LEU A 65 20.91 -9.58 11.27
C LEU A 65 21.18 -10.83 12.09
N HIS A 66 20.93 -12.02 11.57
CA HIS A 66 21.05 -13.31 12.27
C HIS A 66 20.24 -13.36 13.56
N ILE A 67 18.97 -12.95 13.50
CA ILE A 67 18.05 -12.89 14.64
C ILE A 67 16.78 -13.71 14.38
N PRO A 68 16.04 -14.11 15.44
CA PRO A 68 14.76 -14.77 15.31
C PRO A 68 13.74 -13.92 14.53
N LEU A 69 12.80 -14.57 13.83
CA LEU A 69 11.77 -13.90 13.03
C LEU A 69 10.91 -12.93 13.86
N GLU A 70 10.61 -13.29 15.09
CA GLU A 70 9.82 -12.45 16.00
C GLU A 70 10.53 -11.12 16.28
N ASN A 71 11.81 -11.16 16.60
CA ASN A 71 12.64 -9.98 16.83
C ASN A 71 12.78 -9.15 15.55
N ALA A 72 12.93 -9.80 14.40
CA ALA A 72 12.97 -9.14 13.10
C ALA A 72 11.67 -8.42 12.80
N HIS A 73 10.52 -9.04 13.10
CA HIS A 73 9.21 -8.41 12.95
C HIS A 73 9.06 -7.18 13.84
N GLN A 74 9.45 -7.27 15.11
CA GLN A 74 9.42 -6.14 16.04
C GLN A 74 10.31 -4.98 15.54
N LEU A 75 11.54 -5.27 15.13
CA LEU A 75 12.45 -4.25 14.57
C LEU A 75 11.85 -3.58 13.33
N LYS A 76 11.23 -4.36 12.43
CA LYS A 76 10.57 -3.82 11.24
C LYS A 76 9.48 -2.82 11.61
N VAL A 77 8.61 -3.15 12.56
CA VAL A 77 7.45 -2.32 12.93
C VAL A 77 7.84 -1.10 13.77
N ILE A 78 8.84 -1.23 14.64
CA ILE A 78 9.25 -0.15 15.53
C ILE A 78 10.21 0.83 14.85
N ASN A 79 11.19 0.31 14.14
CA ASN A 79 12.29 1.11 13.58
C ASN A 79 12.15 1.37 12.08
N GLY A 80 11.79 0.37 11.31
CA GLY A 80 11.56 0.46 9.86
C GLY A 80 12.73 1.12 9.12
N LEU A 81 12.40 2.15 8.35
CA LEU A 81 13.32 2.95 7.53
C LEU A 81 13.69 4.28 8.18
N SER A 82 13.29 4.52 9.43
CA SER A 82 13.57 5.77 10.13
C SER A 82 15.09 6.04 10.23
N PRO A 83 15.54 7.30 10.16
CA PRO A 83 16.96 7.63 10.23
C PRO A 83 17.57 7.33 11.61
N GLY A 84 18.76 6.75 11.64
CA GLY A 84 19.50 6.45 12.87
C GLY A 84 20.73 5.58 12.63
N SER A 85 21.79 5.77 13.42
CA SER A 85 23.06 5.06 13.23
C SER A 85 22.99 3.55 13.39
N ARG A 86 22.12 3.06 14.29
CA ARG A 86 21.88 1.61 14.48
C ARG A 86 20.96 1.01 13.41
N GLN A 87 20.29 1.84 12.64
CA GLN A 87 19.27 1.42 11.67
C GLN A 87 19.82 1.18 10.27
N GLN A 88 21.06 1.59 9.98
CA GLN A 88 21.69 1.35 8.67
C GLN A 88 21.67 -0.13 8.26
N LYS A 89 21.89 -1.05 9.20
CA LYS A 89 21.84 -2.51 8.92
C LYS A 89 20.40 -2.95 8.58
N LEU A 90 19.40 -2.38 9.25
CA LEU A 90 17.99 -2.67 9.01
C LEU A 90 17.56 -2.14 7.64
N VAL A 91 17.90 -0.89 7.32
CA VAL A 91 17.65 -0.30 6.00
C VAL A 91 18.31 -1.13 4.91
N LYS A 92 19.59 -1.51 5.08
CA LYS A 92 20.30 -2.39 4.12
C LYS A 92 19.68 -3.79 3.99
N ALA A 93 18.97 -4.26 5.00
CA ALA A 93 18.24 -5.53 4.92
C ALA A 93 16.94 -5.40 4.11
N LEU A 94 16.23 -4.28 4.27
CA LEU A 94 14.96 -4.01 3.60
C LEU A 94 15.13 -3.54 2.15
N SER A 95 16.24 -2.85 1.82
CA SER A 95 16.46 -2.21 0.52
C SER A 95 16.22 -3.13 -0.68
N PRO A 96 16.72 -4.38 -0.75
CA PRO A 96 16.53 -5.20 -1.95
C PRO A 96 15.05 -5.46 -2.27
N SER A 97 14.26 -5.84 -1.26
CA SER A 97 12.83 -6.11 -1.43
C SER A 97 12.03 -4.84 -1.75
N LEU A 98 12.37 -3.72 -1.12
CA LEU A 98 11.76 -2.43 -1.42
C LEU A 98 12.10 -1.94 -2.83
N GLU A 99 13.35 -2.12 -3.27
CA GLU A 99 13.76 -1.78 -4.64
C GLU A 99 12.98 -2.57 -5.69
N HIS A 100 12.67 -3.85 -5.45
CA HIS A 100 11.82 -4.63 -6.34
C HIS A 100 10.41 -4.04 -6.44
N ILE A 101 9.82 -3.65 -5.30
CA ILE A 101 8.49 -3.01 -5.30
C ILE A 101 8.54 -1.68 -6.04
N ILE A 102 9.55 -0.85 -5.80
CA ILE A 102 9.74 0.42 -6.50
C ILE A 102 9.86 0.21 -8.00
N LYS A 103 10.69 -0.74 -8.44
CA LYS A 103 10.88 -1.05 -9.87
C LYS A 103 9.58 -1.52 -10.53
N GLU A 104 8.82 -2.38 -9.86
CA GLU A 104 7.52 -2.81 -10.41
C GLU A 104 6.52 -1.65 -10.44
N THR A 105 6.51 -0.79 -9.42
CA THR A 105 5.70 0.43 -9.41
C THR A 105 6.06 1.34 -10.60
N GLN A 106 7.35 1.59 -10.84
CA GLN A 106 7.83 2.37 -11.98
C GLN A 106 7.43 1.76 -13.33
N LYS A 107 7.45 0.42 -13.44
CA LYS A 107 7.02 -0.29 -14.64
C LYS A 107 5.52 -0.10 -14.90
N VAL A 108 4.69 -0.19 -13.87
CA VAL A 108 3.23 0.05 -13.97
C VAL A 108 2.95 1.51 -14.34
N MET A 109 3.65 2.47 -13.73
CA MET A 109 3.55 3.90 -14.07
C MET A 109 3.93 4.15 -15.53
N ARG A 110 5.06 3.61 -15.98
CA ARG A 110 5.51 3.74 -17.38
C ARG A 110 4.51 3.13 -18.35
N TYR A 111 3.96 1.96 -18.05
CA TYR A 111 2.93 1.34 -18.90
C TYR A 111 1.70 2.24 -19.02
N TYR A 112 1.29 2.88 -17.94
CA TYR A 112 0.18 3.83 -17.95
C TYR A 112 0.48 5.04 -18.83
N ASP A 113 1.65 5.64 -18.68
CA ASP A 113 2.06 6.83 -19.46
C ASP A 113 2.22 6.52 -20.98
N GLU A 114 2.68 5.30 -21.31
CA GLU A 114 2.99 4.95 -22.70
C GLU A 114 1.80 4.29 -23.44
N ARG A 115 0.86 3.67 -22.72
CA ARG A 115 -0.12 2.75 -23.32
C ARG A 115 -1.58 3.10 -23.02
N VAL A 116 -1.85 4.01 -22.12
CA VAL A 116 -3.22 4.39 -21.78
C VAL A 116 -3.57 5.72 -22.44
N ASP A 117 -4.43 5.68 -23.44
CA ASP A 117 -4.88 6.89 -24.13
C ASP A 117 -5.70 7.79 -23.20
N GLY A 118 -5.52 9.12 -23.34
CA GLY A 118 -6.25 10.11 -22.58
C GLY A 118 -5.93 10.10 -21.07
N HIS A 119 -4.77 9.54 -20.69
CA HIS A 119 -4.32 9.52 -19.31
C HIS A 119 -4.01 10.93 -18.78
N ARG A 120 -4.26 11.14 -17.48
CA ARG A 120 -3.84 12.34 -16.77
C ARG A 120 -2.48 12.11 -16.11
N LYS A 121 -1.72 13.17 -15.88
CA LYS A 121 -0.45 13.08 -15.15
C LYS A 121 -0.67 12.52 -13.74
N LEU A 122 0.11 11.51 -13.35
CA LEU A 122 0.09 10.96 -11.99
C LEU A 122 0.58 12.01 -10.99
N GLU A 123 -0.11 12.15 -9.86
CA GLU A 123 0.13 13.21 -8.89
C GLU A 123 0.55 12.72 -7.52
N GLN A 124 0.18 11.50 -7.12
CA GLN A 124 0.50 10.96 -5.81
C GLN A 124 0.61 9.44 -5.80
N VAL A 125 1.26 8.94 -4.75
CA VAL A 125 1.30 7.52 -4.40
C VAL A 125 0.62 7.30 -3.05
N LEU A 126 -0.34 6.40 -2.98
CA LEU A 126 -0.99 5.99 -1.75
C LEU A 126 -0.54 4.57 -1.37
N ILE A 127 0.09 4.44 -0.22
CA ILE A 127 0.56 3.16 0.29
C ILE A 127 -0.46 2.63 1.30
N VAL A 128 -0.89 1.40 1.11
CA VAL A 128 -1.88 0.71 1.94
C VAL A 128 -1.39 -0.68 2.33
N GLY A 129 -2.20 -1.42 3.05
CA GLY A 129 -1.87 -2.77 3.52
C GLY A 129 -1.01 -2.80 4.77
N GLY A 130 -0.72 -4.00 5.27
CA GLY A 130 0.05 -4.18 6.50
C GLY A 130 1.50 -3.70 6.42
N GLY A 131 2.08 -3.71 5.22
CA GLY A 131 3.43 -3.19 4.97
C GLY A 131 3.53 -1.67 5.05
N ALA A 132 2.43 -0.94 4.93
CA ALA A 132 2.38 0.51 5.11
C ALA A 132 2.73 0.96 6.55
N ASN A 133 2.68 0.04 7.52
CA ASN A 133 3.07 0.32 8.92
C ASN A 133 4.59 0.43 9.14
N ILE A 134 5.42 0.23 8.11
CA ILE A 134 6.87 0.38 8.23
C ILE A 134 7.20 1.87 8.38
N PRO A 135 7.79 2.31 9.52
CA PRO A 135 8.18 3.70 9.70
C PRO A 135 9.10 4.19 8.58
N GLY A 136 8.84 5.39 8.04
CA GLY A 136 9.64 6.00 6.96
C GLY A 136 9.31 5.51 5.55
N ILE A 137 8.32 4.60 5.37
CA ILE A 137 8.02 4.04 4.05
C ILE A 137 7.52 5.10 3.05
N GLY A 138 6.69 6.04 3.50
CA GLY A 138 6.20 7.13 2.64
C GLY A 138 7.33 8.00 2.10
N GLU A 139 8.27 8.40 2.95
CA GLU A 139 9.45 9.16 2.56
C GLU A 139 10.35 8.37 1.58
N HIS A 140 10.55 7.08 1.86
CA HIS A 140 11.32 6.21 0.98
C HIS A 140 10.73 6.15 -0.44
N PHE A 141 9.40 5.96 -0.55
CA PHE A 141 8.72 5.95 -1.84
C PHE A 141 8.73 7.32 -2.51
N THR A 142 8.54 8.41 -1.75
CA THR A 142 8.63 9.78 -2.28
C THR A 142 9.99 10.02 -2.94
N ASN A 143 11.07 9.66 -2.27
CA ASN A 143 12.43 9.84 -2.79
C ASN A 143 12.73 8.94 -3.99
N ALA A 144 12.27 7.70 -3.97
CA ALA A 144 12.55 6.73 -5.03
C ALA A 144 11.72 6.95 -6.30
N LEU A 145 10.48 7.43 -6.18
CA LEU A 145 9.58 7.67 -7.31
C LEU A 145 9.54 9.14 -7.75
N VAL A 146 10.19 10.04 -7.00
CA VAL A 146 10.17 11.50 -7.24
C VAL A 146 8.72 12.02 -7.33
N MET A 147 7.84 11.48 -6.47
CA MET A 147 6.42 11.79 -6.43
C MET A 147 5.94 11.73 -4.98
N PRO A 148 5.05 12.65 -4.52
CA PRO A 148 4.52 12.62 -3.16
C PRO A 148 3.90 11.26 -2.84
N ALA A 149 4.44 10.56 -1.84
CA ALA A 149 3.95 9.28 -1.39
C ALA A 149 3.61 9.33 0.10
N ARG A 150 2.45 8.78 0.47
CA ARG A 150 2.00 8.72 1.86
C ARG A 150 1.19 7.46 2.15
N VAL A 151 1.14 7.10 3.41
CA VAL A 151 0.21 6.06 3.87
C VAL A 151 -1.20 6.62 3.85
N ALA A 152 -2.11 5.92 3.18
CA ALA A 152 -3.51 6.32 3.10
C ALA A 152 -4.19 6.15 4.47
N SER A 153 -5.04 7.12 4.82
CA SER A 153 -5.81 7.11 6.07
C SER A 153 -7.28 7.48 5.84
N PRO A 154 -8.07 6.61 5.19
CA PRO A 154 -9.46 6.88 4.83
C PRO A 154 -10.42 6.91 6.03
N TRP A 155 -9.96 6.50 7.20
CA TRP A 155 -10.77 6.23 8.40
C TRP A 155 -11.55 7.43 8.93
N GLN A 156 -11.10 8.65 8.66
CA GLN A 156 -11.76 9.88 9.09
C GLN A 156 -13.06 10.16 8.31
N HIS A 157 -13.18 9.56 7.13
CA HIS A 157 -14.33 9.76 6.23
C HIS A 157 -15.34 8.63 6.27
N LEU A 158 -15.06 7.59 7.08
CA LEU A 158 -15.95 6.44 7.25
C LEU A 158 -16.86 6.64 8.46
N ASN A 159 -18.16 6.38 8.27
CA ASN A 159 -19.11 6.35 9.34
C ASN A 159 -19.20 4.96 9.94
N PHE A 160 -18.79 4.81 11.18
CA PHE A 160 -18.82 3.54 11.92
C PHE A 160 -20.11 3.33 12.70
N GLY A 161 -21.03 4.30 12.70
CA GLY A 161 -22.23 4.25 13.53
C GLY A 161 -21.86 4.04 15.00
N THR A 162 -22.33 2.94 15.60
CA THR A 162 -22.04 2.57 16.99
C THR A 162 -20.77 1.72 17.14
N LEU A 163 -20.14 1.31 16.03
CA LEU A 163 -18.96 0.46 16.06
C LEU A 163 -17.69 1.27 16.38
N GLN A 164 -16.80 0.66 17.16
CA GLN A 164 -15.51 1.25 17.47
C GLN A 164 -14.57 1.15 16.26
N GLN A 165 -13.85 2.25 15.96
CA GLN A 165 -12.84 2.22 14.92
C GLN A 165 -11.67 1.28 15.29
N PRO A 166 -11.05 0.61 14.31
CA PRO A 166 -9.85 -0.17 14.54
C PRO A 166 -8.73 0.67 15.16
N ALA A 167 -7.94 0.11 16.07
CA ALA A 167 -6.77 0.77 16.61
C ALA A 167 -5.79 1.15 15.48
N LYS A 168 -5.11 2.29 15.60
CA LYS A 168 -4.28 2.90 14.54
C LYS A 168 -3.32 1.90 13.87
N GLN A 169 -2.68 1.04 14.66
CA GLN A 169 -1.72 0.04 14.18
C GLN A 169 -2.33 -1.05 13.29
N PHE A 170 -3.64 -1.29 13.37
CA PHE A 170 -4.33 -2.29 12.56
C PHE A 170 -5.03 -1.69 11.34
N ARG A 171 -5.28 -0.39 11.33
CA ARG A 171 -6.01 0.29 10.26
C ARG A 171 -5.54 -0.06 8.85
N PRO A 172 -4.23 -0.03 8.52
CA PRO A 172 -3.79 -0.36 7.16
C PRO A 172 -4.14 -1.77 6.70
N ARG A 173 -4.33 -2.72 7.63
CA ARG A 173 -4.71 -4.11 7.34
C ARG A 173 -6.19 -4.28 6.97
N TYR A 174 -7.04 -3.33 7.38
CA TYR A 174 -8.49 -3.41 7.18
C TYR A 174 -8.99 -2.59 5.99
N ILE A 175 -8.11 -2.02 5.20
CA ILE A 175 -8.47 -1.18 4.06
C ILE A 175 -9.34 -1.92 3.06
N THR A 176 -8.96 -3.14 2.67
CA THR A 176 -9.74 -3.98 1.75
C THR A 176 -11.13 -4.27 2.29
N VAL A 177 -11.23 -4.65 3.57
CA VAL A 177 -12.52 -4.92 4.22
C VAL A 177 -13.41 -3.68 4.26
N ALA A 178 -12.84 -2.53 4.57
CA ALA A 178 -13.57 -1.26 4.53
C ALA A 178 -14.06 -0.93 3.11
N GLY A 179 -13.24 -1.18 2.10
CA GLY A 179 -13.63 -1.00 0.70
C GLY A 179 -14.76 -1.93 0.26
N LEU A 180 -14.75 -3.18 0.74
CA LEU A 180 -15.86 -4.13 0.52
C LEU A 180 -17.15 -3.64 1.19
N ALA A 181 -17.06 -3.09 2.39
CA ALA A 181 -18.22 -2.53 3.10
C ALA A 181 -18.80 -1.27 2.45
N CYS A 182 -18.04 -0.62 1.56
CA CYS A 182 -18.48 0.57 0.82
C CYS A 182 -19.18 0.22 -0.52
N VAL A 183 -19.44 -1.05 -0.81
CA VAL A 183 -20.21 -1.45 -2.00
C VAL A 183 -21.66 -0.95 -1.86
N PRO A 184 -22.19 -0.19 -2.83
CA PRO A 184 -23.57 0.26 -2.80
C PRO A 184 -24.55 -0.92 -2.79
N PRO A 185 -25.62 -0.90 -1.97
CA PRO A 185 -26.59 -2.01 -1.89
C PRO A 185 -27.15 -2.43 -3.25
N LYS A 186 -27.35 -1.48 -4.16
CA LYS A 186 -27.84 -1.73 -5.53
C LYS A 186 -26.92 -2.62 -6.39
N GLU A 187 -25.65 -2.69 -6.05
CA GLU A 187 -24.66 -3.56 -6.75
C GLU A 187 -24.61 -4.98 -6.15
N LEU A 188 -25.22 -5.18 -4.98
CA LEU A 188 -25.28 -6.48 -4.29
C LEU A 188 -26.53 -7.29 -4.65
N VAL A 189 -27.53 -6.63 -5.24
CA VAL A 189 -28.83 -7.21 -5.60
C VAL A 189 -28.95 -7.13 -7.13
N ALA A 190 -28.38 -8.10 -7.82
CA ALA A 190 -28.59 -8.34 -9.23
C ALA A 190 -29.26 -9.71 -9.43
#